data_902873082c943169a88253f41cc96b2e
#
_entry.id   902873082c943169a88253f41cc96b2e
#
_cell.length_a   1.000
_cell.length_b   1.000
_cell.length_c   1.000
_cell.angle_alpha   90.00
_cell.angle_beta   90.00
_cell.angle_gamma   90.00
#
_symmetry.space_group_name_H-M   'P 1'
#
loop_
_entity.id
_entity.type
_entity.pdbx_description
1 polymer ?
#
loop_
_entity_poly.entity_id
_entity_poly.type
_entity_poly.pdbx_seq_one_letter_code
_entity_poly.pdbx_strand_id
1 'polypeptide(L)'
;MIYKDFLNICNDCGLTFYESTYTVKYNGIEVAAFWFSEPRDKEEQNNYEKTGTILIVDDECRILSSSEDIEVSKAKIQERIKFIKKQYVDERIDDLNKDFE
;
A
#
# COMPACT_ATOMS: atom_id res chain seq x y z
N MET A 1 6.84 8.73 10.57
CA MET A 1 5.85 7.86 11.25
C MET A 1 6.53 6.58 11.71
N ILE A 2 5.99 5.91 12.70
CA ILE A 2 6.51 4.60 13.13
C ILE A 2 5.83 3.48 12.34
N TYR A 3 6.51 2.35 12.26
CA TYR A 3 6.04 1.18 11.51
C TYR A 3 4.66 0.68 11.98
N LYS A 4 4.42 0.74 13.29
CA LYS A 4 3.12 0.37 13.86
C LYS A 4 1.97 1.20 13.28
N ASP A 5 2.18 2.50 13.08
CA ASP A 5 1.18 3.39 12.48
C ASP A 5 0.92 3.01 11.03
N PHE A 6 1.95 2.65 10.29
CA PHE A 6 1.82 2.13 8.92
C PHE A 6 0.93 0.88 8.88
N LEU A 7 1.18 -0.07 9.78
CA LEU A 7 0.37 -1.30 9.86
C LEU A 7 -1.10 -0.99 10.19
N ASN A 8 -1.35 -0.06 11.10
CA ASN A 8 -2.70 0.34 11.47
C ASN A 8 -3.44 0.97 10.27
N ILE A 9 -2.78 1.85 9.54
CA ILE A 9 -3.35 2.46 8.33
C ILE A 9 -3.71 1.38 7.30
N CYS A 10 -2.81 0.45 7.06
CA CYS A 10 -3.02 -0.61 6.08
C CYS A 10 -4.17 -1.54 6.49
N ASN A 11 -4.26 -1.86 7.79
CA ASN A 11 -5.34 -2.67 8.32
C ASN A 11 -6.69 -1.95 8.16
N ASP A 12 -6.74 -0.65 8.47
CA ASP A 12 -7.95 0.16 8.32
C ASP A 12 -8.41 0.24 6.86
N CYS A 13 -7.48 0.20 5.92
CA CYS A 13 -7.77 0.25 4.48
C CYS A 13 -8.03 -1.14 3.87
N GLY A 14 -7.94 -2.20 4.65
CA GLY A 14 -8.19 -3.57 4.18
C GLY A 14 -7.10 -4.13 3.27
N LEU A 15 -5.86 -3.73 3.47
CA LEU A 15 -4.72 -4.16 2.67
C LEU A 15 -4.08 -5.43 3.23
N THR A 16 -3.47 -6.22 2.35
CA THR A 16 -2.68 -7.39 2.73
C THR A 16 -1.22 -6.99 2.89
N PHE A 17 -0.65 -7.26 4.06
CA PHE A 17 0.73 -6.94 4.38
C PHE A 17 1.67 -8.10 4.12
N TYR A 18 2.82 -7.82 3.50
CA TYR A 18 3.88 -8.79 3.22
C TYR A 18 5.14 -8.40 3.99
N GLU A 19 5.44 -9.13 5.06
CA GLU A 19 6.57 -8.83 5.95
C GLU A 19 7.94 -8.95 5.27
N SER A 20 8.06 -9.88 4.34
CA SER A 20 9.34 -10.12 3.66
C SER A 20 9.83 -8.92 2.86
N THR A 21 8.92 -8.10 2.34
CA THR A 21 9.24 -6.95 1.50
C THR A 21 8.80 -5.62 2.11
N TYR A 22 8.11 -5.65 3.25
CA TYR A 22 7.49 -4.48 3.91
C TYR A 22 6.58 -3.70 2.95
N THR A 23 5.86 -4.43 2.12
CA THR A 23 4.90 -3.88 1.15
C THR A 23 3.48 -4.31 1.48
N VAL A 24 2.51 -3.56 0.98
CA VAL A 24 1.09 -3.88 1.10
C VAL A 24 0.46 -3.92 -0.27
N LYS A 25 -0.51 -4.82 -0.43
CA LYS A 25 -1.21 -5.05 -1.69
C LYS A 25 -2.73 -4.97 -1.49
N TYR A 26 -3.41 -4.52 -2.52
CA TYR A 26 -4.86 -4.58 -2.63
C TYR A 26 -5.20 -5.45 -3.84
N ASN A 27 -5.89 -6.59 -3.60
CA ASN A 27 -6.20 -7.57 -4.65
C ASN A 27 -4.98 -8.03 -5.47
N GLY A 28 -3.83 -8.21 -4.80
CA GLY A 28 -2.60 -8.63 -5.45
C GLY A 28 -1.84 -7.52 -6.15
N ILE A 29 -2.33 -6.28 -6.12
CA ILE A 29 -1.68 -5.11 -6.75
C ILE A 29 -0.99 -4.29 -5.66
N GLU A 30 0.27 -3.96 -5.86
CA GLU A 30 1.02 -3.19 -4.88
C GLU A 30 0.48 -1.78 -4.73
N VAL A 31 0.36 -1.32 -3.47
CA VAL A 31 -0.18 -0.01 -3.12
C VAL A 31 0.87 0.85 -2.47
N ALA A 32 1.59 0.30 -1.51
CA ALA A 32 2.54 1.05 -0.70
C ALA A 32 3.63 0.16 -0.14
N ALA A 33 4.71 0.81 0.32
CA ALA A 33 5.80 0.15 1.02
C ALA A 33 6.23 1.02 2.20
N PHE A 34 6.89 0.44 3.18
CA PHE A 34 7.44 1.17 4.31
C PHE A 34 8.97 1.18 4.22
N TRP A 35 9.54 2.37 4.23
CA TRP A 35 10.99 2.58 4.21
C TRP A 35 11.46 3.02 5.59
N PHE A 36 12.25 2.17 6.26
CA PHE A 36 12.77 2.48 7.58
C PHE A 36 13.87 3.54 7.49
N SER A 37 13.78 4.56 8.36
CA SER A 37 14.83 5.57 8.52
C SER A 37 15.99 5.07 9.38
N GLU A 38 15.77 4.00 10.13
CA GLU A 38 16.73 3.39 11.05
C GLU A 38 16.99 1.95 10.64
N PRO A 39 18.18 1.38 10.96
CA PRO A 39 18.44 -0.03 10.70
C PRO A 39 17.41 -0.93 11.38
N ARG A 40 16.93 -1.95 10.65
CA ARG A 40 15.99 -2.92 11.20
C ARG A 40 16.71 -3.87 12.16
N ASP A 41 16.07 -4.19 13.27
CA ASP A 41 16.54 -5.22 14.17
C ASP A 41 16.21 -6.60 13.61
N LYS A 42 17.03 -7.59 13.98
CA LYS A 42 16.79 -8.99 13.59
C LYS A 42 15.54 -9.56 14.27
N GLU A 43 15.12 -8.96 15.40
CA GLU A 43 13.89 -9.31 16.11
C GLU A 43 12.76 -8.42 15.64
N GLU A 44 11.71 -8.99 15.06
CA GLU A 44 10.58 -8.27 14.50
C GLU A 44 9.88 -7.33 15.50
N GLN A 45 9.86 -7.70 16.77
CA GLN A 45 9.15 -6.93 17.80
C GLN A 45 9.70 -5.51 17.98
N ASN A 46 10.98 -5.30 17.77
CA ASN A 46 11.60 -3.99 17.94
C ASN A 46 11.40 -3.06 16.74
N ASN A 47 10.99 -3.60 15.59
CA ASN A 47 10.78 -2.79 14.39
C ASN A 47 9.51 -1.95 14.44
N TYR A 48 8.52 -2.31 15.25
CA TYR A 48 7.23 -1.63 15.31
C TYR A 48 7.32 -0.17 15.75
N GLU A 49 8.30 0.16 16.57
CA GLU A 49 8.50 1.53 17.07
C GLU A 49 9.53 2.32 16.26
N LYS A 50 10.10 1.71 15.23
CA LYS A 50 11.07 2.39 14.38
C LYS A 50 10.40 3.36 13.43
N THR A 51 11.04 4.49 13.23
CA THR A 51 10.54 5.53 12.32
C THR A 51 10.85 5.20 10.88
N GLY A 52 10.02 5.70 10.00
CA GLY A 52 10.19 5.54 8.57
C GLY A 52 9.20 6.37 7.78
N THR A 53 9.18 6.13 6.47
CA THR A 53 8.35 6.86 5.51
C THR A 53 7.51 5.87 4.72
N ILE A 54 6.24 6.21 4.48
CA ILE A 54 5.42 5.45 3.54
C ILE A 54 5.75 5.89 2.13
N LEU A 55 5.98 4.89 1.25
CA LEU A 55 6.15 5.10 -0.17
C LEU A 55 4.89 4.60 -0.87
N ILE A 56 4.22 5.47 -1.61
CA ILE A 56 3.07 5.08 -2.43
C ILE A 56 3.61 4.66 -3.79
N VAL A 57 3.28 3.45 -4.22
CA VAL A 57 3.83 2.85 -5.44
C VAL A 57 2.73 2.50 -6.44
N ASP A 58 3.11 2.38 -7.71
CA ASP A 58 2.23 1.90 -8.77
C ASP A 58 2.33 0.37 -8.95
N ASP A 59 1.67 -0.17 -9.96
CA ASP A 59 1.64 -1.61 -10.26
C ASP A 59 3.03 -2.18 -10.54
N GLU A 60 3.96 -1.35 -10.99
CA GLU A 60 5.33 -1.73 -11.31
C GLU A 60 6.32 -1.39 -10.20
N CYS A 61 5.83 -1.11 -9.00
CA CYS A 61 6.62 -0.75 -7.81
C CYS A 61 7.38 0.57 -7.96
N ARG A 62 6.95 1.45 -8.86
CA ARG A 62 7.53 2.79 -8.98
C ARG A 62 6.95 3.72 -7.91
N ILE A 63 7.80 4.53 -7.32
CA ILE A 63 7.40 5.45 -6.26
C ILE A 63 6.64 6.62 -6.86
N LEU A 64 5.36 6.77 -6.49
CA LEU A 64 4.51 7.88 -6.91
C LEU A 64 4.63 9.06 -5.95
N SER A 65 4.73 8.78 -4.66
CA SER A 65 4.87 9.80 -3.62
C SER A 65 5.37 9.18 -2.33
N SER A 66 5.77 10.02 -1.38
CA SER A 66 6.19 9.57 -0.05
C SER A 66 5.62 10.51 1.01
N SER A 67 5.42 10.01 2.22
CA SER A 67 4.90 10.80 3.33
C SER A 67 5.29 10.22 4.68
N GLU A 68 5.47 11.09 5.66
CA GLU A 68 5.66 10.73 7.07
C GLU A 68 4.41 11.07 7.89
N ASP A 69 3.43 11.72 7.30
CA ASP A 69 2.19 12.12 7.94
C ASP A 69 1.15 11.01 7.82
N ILE A 70 0.52 10.66 8.96
CA ILE A 70 -0.45 9.56 9.03
C ILE A 70 -1.69 9.84 8.17
N GLU A 71 -2.26 11.03 8.31
CA GLU A 71 -3.49 11.38 7.58
C GLU A 71 -3.26 11.52 6.08
N VAL A 72 -2.17 12.15 5.69
CA VAL A 72 -1.77 12.28 4.28
C VAL A 72 -1.52 10.91 3.67
N SER A 73 -0.80 10.06 4.38
CA SER A 73 -0.52 8.69 3.92
C SER A 73 -1.79 7.88 3.73
N LYS A 74 -2.72 7.96 4.69
CA LYS A 74 -4.01 7.27 4.63
C LYS A 74 -4.83 7.74 3.42
N ALA A 75 -4.89 9.05 3.19
CA ALA A 75 -5.60 9.63 2.06
C ALA A 75 -5.02 9.15 0.72
N LYS A 76 -3.70 9.13 0.59
CA LYS A 76 -3.02 8.67 -0.62
C LYS A 76 -3.24 7.17 -0.88
N ILE A 77 -3.21 6.36 0.17
CA ILE A 77 -3.51 4.93 0.06
C ILE A 77 -4.95 4.73 -0.40
N GLN A 78 -5.90 5.47 0.15
CA GLN A 78 -7.31 5.40 -0.25
C GLN A 78 -7.52 5.82 -1.70
N GLU A 79 -6.82 6.86 -2.17
CA GLU A 79 -6.83 7.26 -3.57
C GLU A 79 -6.32 6.15 -4.48
N ARG A 80 -5.22 5.51 -4.10
CA ARG A 80 -4.63 4.42 -4.85
C ARG A 80 -5.59 3.23 -4.94
N ILE A 81 -6.23 2.87 -3.83
CA ILE A 81 -7.24 1.80 -3.80
C ILE A 81 -8.42 2.14 -4.72
N LYS A 82 -8.90 3.38 -4.67
CA LYS A 82 -10.00 3.85 -5.50
C LYS A 82 -9.66 3.75 -6.98
N PHE A 83 -8.44 4.10 -7.36
CA PHE A 83 -7.95 3.97 -8.74
C PHE A 83 -7.92 2.51 -9.18
N ILE A 84 -7.41 1.61 -8.33
CA ILE A 84 -7.36 0.17 -8.61
C ILE A 84 -8.77 -0.39 -8.79
N LYS A 85 -9.71 -0.03 -7.93
CA LYS A 85 -11.10 -0.45 -8.03
C LYS A 85 -11.73 -0.02 -9.35
N LYS A 86 -11.45 1.21 -9.77
CA LYS A 86 -11.97 1.76 -11.02
C LYS A 86 -11.43 0.99 -12.23
N GLN A 87 -10.13 0.71 -12.26
CA GLN A 87 -9.53 -0.10 -13.33
C GLN A 87 -10.13 -1.50 -13.41
N TYR A 88 -10.33 -2.13 -12.27
CA TYR A 88 -10.92 -3.47 -12.21
C TYR A 88 -12.35 -3.49 -12.75
N VAL A 89 -13.14 -2.49 -12.42
CA VAL A 89 -14.52 -2.36 -12.93
C VAL A 89 -14.52 -2.11 -14.44
N ASP A 90 -13.64 -1.24 -14.94
CA ASP A 90 -13.54 -0.93 -16.36
C ASP A 90 -13.13 -2.16 -17.18
N GLU A 91 -12.16 -2.94 -16.71
CA GLU A 91 -11.76 -4.20 -17.34
C GLU A 91 -12.90 -5.22 -17.37
N ARG A 92 -13.67 -5.29 -16.30
CA ARG A 92 -14.80 -6.21 -16.18
C ARG A 92 -15.93 -5.85 -17.14
N ILE A 93 -16.18 -4.56 -17.36
CA ILE A 93 -17.17 -4.06 -18.32
C ILE A 93 -16.73 -4.41 -19.74
N ASP A 94 -15.45 -4.25 -20.07
CA ASP A 94 -14.90 -4.61 -21.37
C ASP A 94 -15.07 -6.11 -21.68
N ASP A 95 -14.80 -6.97 -20.69
CA ASP A 95 -14.98 -8.42 -20.81
C ASP A 95 -16.46 -8.77 -21.04
N LEU A 96 -17.38 -8.12 -20.34
CA LEU A 96 -18.82 -8.32 -20.55
C LEU A 96 -19.25 -7.89 -21.96
N ASN A 97 -18.72 -6.80 -22.46
CA ASN A 97 -19.03 -6.32 -23.81
C ASN A 97 -18.52 -7.29 -24.89
N LYS A 98 -17.39 -7.93 -24.67
CA LYS A 98 -16.85 -8.94 -25.58
C LYS A 98 -17.73 -10.19 -25.65
N ASP A 99 -18.35 -10.56 -24.55
CA ASP A 99 -19.25 -11.71 -24.49
C ASP A 99 -20.54 -11.50 -25.30
N PHE A 100 -20.89 -10.27 -25.61
CA PHE A 100 -22.08 -9.91 -26.39
C PHE A 100 -21.79 -9.68 -27.88
N GLU A 101 -20.56 -9.71 -28.27
CA GLU A 101 -20.15 -9.63 -29.66
C GLU A 101 -19.96 -11.03 -30.26
#